data_9319b7562be98bdfc81c575f6c96d6cc
#
_entry.id   9319b7562be98bdfc81c575f6c96d6cc
#
_cell.length_a   1.000
_cell.length_b   1.000
_cell.length_c   1.000
_cell.angle_alpha   90.00
_cell.angle_beta   90.00
_cell.angle_gamma   90.00
#
_symmetry.space_group_name_H-M   'P 1'
#
loop_
_entity.id
_entity.type
_entity.pdbx_description
1 polymer ?
#
loop_
_entity_poly.entity_id
_entity_poly.type
_entity_poly.pdbx_seq_one_letter_code
_entity_poly.pdbx_strand_id
1 'polypeptide(L)'
;MDNDNKKDERELVDEQEEQLKAEASRREFLRMGSGLAGLAGAAALGMQPSNVHAQAKPSGKRRVTILFDSWNHMMPALAREMVRRNHDLVLGQARDKELVKELRKMGARIEIVEDTEDQSKPETFQKLVDRAQEVFGGFDSACVRSGTHVNASVLTAKDKDLETVYEGNLKSVYYALRALLPPLVEQKSGQVVINTSAGAMRPQPEVALYCATRAGANALIRATGLEVAPHGVTLNGTGTYGMAYPSFLHMVGADKDPAKAKAVGDEMPIHRLIQPEDAASFVAALIDGKATGMTAQFFPIDGGWSFM
;
A
#
# COMPACT_ATOMS: atom_id res chain seq x y z
N MET A 1 16.57 -56.14 -16.06
CA MET A 1 16.06 -55.46 -14.86
C MET A 1 17.17 -54.70 -14.08
N ASP A 2 18.41 -54.67 -14.57
CA ASP A 2 19.56 -54.08 -13.80
C ASP A 2 20.09 -52.76 -14.33
N ASN A 3 19.51 -52.22 -15.40
CA ASN A 3 20.01 -51.00 -16.03
C ASN A 3 19.21 -49.75 -15.70
N ASP A 4 17.96 -49.90 -15.28
CA ASP A 4 17.12 -48.72 -14.90
C ASP A 4 17.44 -48.23 -13.50
N ASN A 5 17.79 -49.13 -12.57
CA ASN A 5 18.15 -48.74 -11.18
C ASN A 5 19.46 -47.94 -11.08
N LYS A 6 20.40 -48.15 -12.03
CA LYS A 6 21.68 -47.38 -12.06
C LYS A 6 21.55 -45.98 -12.68
N LYS A 7 20.48 -45.73 -13.42
CA LYS A 7 20.17 -44.42 -13.99
C LYS A 7 19.57 -43.51 -12.96
N ASP A 8 18.64 -44.02 -12.16
CA ASP A 8 18.00 -43.28 -11.06
C ASP A 8 18.99 -42.90 -9.93
N GLU A 9 19.95 -43.80 -9.61
CA GLU A 9 21.00 -43.50 -8.62
C GLU A 9 21.96 -42.41 -9.09
N ARG A 10 22.27 -42.29 -10.37
CA ARG A 10 23.11 -41.24 -10.92
C ARG A 10 22.38 -39.89 -10.93
N GLU A 11 21.13 -39.85 -11.32
CA GLU A 11 20.32 -38.61 -11.29
C GLU A 11 20.16 -38.07 -9.86
N LEU A 12 19.97 -38.95 -8.86
CA LEU A 12 19.92 -38.55 -7.45
C LEU A 12 21.25 -38.01 -6.90
N VAL A 13 22.38 -38.59 -7.38
CA VAL A 13 23.71 -38.09 -6.97
C VAL A 13 24.01 -36.74 -7.61
N ASP A 14 23.64 -36.56 -8.88
CA ASP A 14 23.82 -35.25 -9.58
C ASP A 14 22.96 -34.14 -8.97
N GLU A 15 21.70 -34.45 -8.59
CA GLU A 15 20.84 -33.48 -7.86
C GLU A 15 21.38 -33.12 -6.48
N GLN A 16 21.94 -34.10 -5.75
CA GLN A 16 22.58 -33.81 -4.46
C GLN A 16 23.85 -32.97 -4.60
N GLU A 17 24.66 -33.21 -5.64
CA GLU A 17 25.83 -32.37 -5.90
C GLU A 17 25.44 -30.95 -6.30
N GLU A 18 24.40 -30.73 -7.10
CA GLU A 18 23.88 -29.40 -7.43
C GLU A 18 23.36 -28.65 -6.19
N GLN A 19 22.61 -29.35 -5.31
CA GLN A 19 22.14 -28.77 -4.07
C GLN A 19 23.31 -28.38 -3.14
N LEU A 20 24.33 -29.21 -3.02
CA LEU A 20 25.52 -28.91 -2.23
C LEU A 20 26.31 -27.72 -2.79
N LYS A 21 26.41 -27.59 -4.11
CA LYS A 21 27.04 -26.44 -4.78
C LYS A 21 26.24 -25.16 -4.56
N ALA A 22 24.91 -25.24 -4.61
CA ALA A 22 24.02 -24.11 -4.33
C ALA A 22 24.10 -23.65 -2.86
N GLU A 23 24.14 -24.58 -1.90
CA GLU A 23 24.34 -24.28 -0.49
C GLU A 23 25.72 -23.68 -0.17
N ALA A 24 26.78 -24.19 -0.80
CA ALA A 24 28.14 -23.65 -0.66
C ALA A 24 28.22 -22.22 -1.18
N SER A 25 27.63 -21.94 -2.35
CA SER A 25 27.53 -20.61 -2.94
C SER A 25 26.73 -19.64 -2.03
N ARG A 26 25.64 -20.12 -1.43
CA ARG A 26 24.84 -19.32 -0.49
C ARG A 26 25.60 -19.01 0.81
N ARG A 27 26.37 -19.95 1.33
CA ARG A 27 27.21 -19.76 2.52
C ARG A 27 28.37 -18.78 2.25
N GLU A 28 28.95 -18.83 1.06
CA GLU A 28 30.00 -17.91 0.63
C GLU A 28 29.46 -16.48 0.44
N PHE A 29 28.28 -16.32 -0.15
CA PHE A 29 27.56 -15.06 -0.26
C PHE A 29 27.29 -14.43 1.13
N LEU A 30 26.83 -15.24 2.10
CA LEU A 30 26.54 -14.77 3.46
C LEU A 30 27.82 -14.41 4.25
N ARG A 31 28.97 -15.05 3.95
CA ARG A 31 30.28 -14.71 4.53
C ARG A 31 30.87 -13.41 3.96
N MET A 32 30.62 -13.09 2.69
CA MET A 32 31.05 -11.84 2.05
C MET A 32 30.24 -10.62 2.54
N GLY A 33 29.02 -10.83 3.04
CA GLY A 33 28.14 -9.76 3.54
C GLY A 33 28.54 -9.14 4.90
N SER A 34 29.53 -9.67 5.61
CA SER A 34 29.89 -9.21 6.96
C SER A 34 31.20 -8.41 7.06
N GLY A 35 31.79 -7.97 5.95
CA GLY A 35 33.02 -7.18 5.94
C GLY A 35 33.06 -6.12 4.83
N LEU A 36 33.81 -5.07 5.07
CA LEU A 36 34.09 -3.94 4.15
C LEU A 36 34.63 -4.34 2.74
N ALA A 37 34.68 -5.62 2.41
CA ALA A 37 35.10 -6.16 1.11
C ALA A 37 33.98 -6.18 0.03
N GLY A 38 32.75 -5.81 0.39
CA GLY A 38 31.59 -5.89 -0.53
C GLY A 38 31.64 -4.96 -1.74
N LEU A 39 32.42 -3.89 -1.70
CA LEU A 39 32.53 -2.95 -2.83
C LEU A 39 33.50 -3.41 -3.93
N ALA A 40 34.49 -4.25 -3.59
CA ALA A 40 35.44 -4.76 -4.58
C ALA A 40 34.92 -6.01 -5.33
N GLY A 41 34.01 -6.78 -4.70
CA GLY A 41 33.45 -8.01 -5.28
C GLY A 41 32.43 -7.77 -6.39
N ALA A 42 31.68 -6.68 -6.33
CA ALA A 42 30.66 -6.35 -7.33
C ALA A 42 31.26 -6.01 -8.72
N ALA A 43 32.46 -5.44 -8.73
CA ALA A 43 33.17 -5.14 -9.98
C ALA A 43 33.71 -6.40 -10.67
N ALA A 44 34.02 -7.45 -9.91
CA ALA A 44 34.56 -8.71 -10.46
C ALA A 44 33.50 -9.59 -11.12
N LEU A 45 32.18 -9.37 -10.80
CA LEU A 45 31.04 -10.12 -11.37
C LEU A 45 30.41 -9.45 -12.59
N GLY A 46 31.05 -8.39 -13.14
CA GLY A 46 30.50 -7.68 -14.31
C GLY A 46 29.13 -7.04 -14.07
N MET A 47 28.70 -6.96 -12.82
CA MET A 47 27.51 -6.19 -12.43
C MET A 47 27.89 -4.72 -12.56
N GLN A 48 27.53 -4.11 -13.66
CA GLN A 48 27.48 -2.66 -13.71
C GLN A 48 26.57 -2.21 -12.58
N PRO A 49 26.95 -1.20 -11.77
CA PRO A 49 25.99 -0.56 -10.90
C PRO A 49 24.87 -0.08 -11.80
N SER A 50 23.74 -0.81 -11.77
CA SER A 50 22.54 -0.31 -12.39
C SER A 50 22.34 1.06 -11.77
N ASN A 51 22.24 2.11 -12.59
CA ASN A 51 21.88 3.47 -12.16
C ASN A 51 20.43 3.44 -11.64
N VAL A 52 20.21 2.71 -10.55
CA VAL A 52 18.93 2.60 -9.83
C VAL A 52 18.61 3.90 -9.08
N HIS A 53 19.54 4.84 -9.06
CA HIS A 53 19.29 6.22 -8.67
C HIS A 53 19.30 7.12 -9.91
N ALA A 54 18.43 6.86 -10.87
CA ALA A 54 17.84 7.98 -11.56
C ALA A 54 16.99 8.73 -10.51
N GLN A 55 17.66 9.49 -9.63
CA GLN A 55 17.04 10.62 -8.99
C GLN A 55 16.43 11.41 -10.15
N ALA A 56 15.09 11.36 -10.28
CA ALA A 56 14.39 12.28 -11.12
C ALA A 56 14.95 13.64 -10.74
N LYS A 57 15.76 14.26 -11.63
CA LYS A 57 16.15 15.65 -11.47
C LYS A 57 14.83 16.36 -11.15
N PRO A 58 14.78 17.25 -10.18
CA PRO A 58 13.62 18.09 -10.00
C PRO A 58 13.46 18.88 -11.31
N SER A 59 12.75 18.31 -12.25
CA SER A 59 12.15 19.05 -13.35
C SER A 59 11.23 20.01 -12.61
N GLY A 60 11.21 21.28 -12.92
CA GLY A 60 10.32 22.25 -12.26
C GLY A 60 8.83 21.94 -12.46
N LYS A 61 8.48 20.80 -13.00
CA LYS A 61 7.15 20.24 -13.19
C LYS A 61 6.71 19.55 -11.90
N ARG A 62 5.51 19.89 -11.42
CA ARG A 62 4.87 19.20 -10.29
C ARG A 62 4.55 17.76 -10.67
N ARG A 63 4.68 16.85 -9.72
CA ARG A 63 4.20 15.47 -9.87
C ARG A 63 2.69 15.44 -9.72
N VAL A 64 2.06 14.38 -10.18
CA VAL A 64 0.60 14.19 -10.09
C VAL A 64 0.29 12.99 -9.20
N THR A 65 -0.60 13.19 -8.22
CA THR A 65 -1.04 12.13 -7.29
C THR A 65 -2.55 11.95 -7.36
N ILE A 66 -3.00 10.72 -7.52
CA ILE A 66 -4.40 10.33 -7.37
C ILE A 66 -4.67 9.99 -5.90
N LEU A 67 -5.68 10.62 -5.29
CA LEU A 67 -6.15 10.33 -3.94
C LEU A 67 -7.62 9.93 -3.98
N PHE A 68 -7.92 8.71 -3.53
CA PHE A 68 -9.29 8.20 -3.45
C PHE A 68 -9.81 8.23 -2.01
N ASP A 69 -11.07 8.66 -1.84
CA ASP A 69 -11.72 8.96 -0.55
C ASP A 69 -11.09 10.18 0.16
N SER A 70 -10.90 11.27 -0.61
CA SER A 70 -10.08 12.42 -0.20
C SER A 70 -10.63 13.24 0.95
N TRP A 71 -11.84 12.98 1.45
CA TRP A 71 -12.51 13.74 2.51
C TRP A 71 -12.40 13.10 3.91
N ASN A 72 -11.95 11.85 4.02
CA ASN A 72 -12.04 11.06 5.24
C ASN A 72 -10.68 10.47 5.65
N HIS A 73 -10.59 9.92 6.85
CA HIS A 73 -9.42 9.22 7.37
C HIS A 73 -8.16 10.14 7.39
N MET A 74 -7.01 9.65 6.92
CA MET A 74 -5.79 10.45 6.77
C MET A 74 -5.76 11.28 5.49
N MET A 75 -6.71 11.09 4.58
CA MET A 75 -6.60 11.62 3.22
C MET A 75 -6.59 13.14 3.13
N PRO A 76 -7.34 13.91 3.97
CA PRO A 76 -7.18 15.37 4.00
C PRO A 76 -5.78 15.82 4.41
N ALA A 77 -5.18 15.18 5.40
CA ALA A 77 -3.80 15.46 5.84
C ALA A 77 -2.79 15.05 4.76
N LEU A 78 -2.99 13.90 4.11
CA LEU A 78 -2.17 13.44 3.00
C LEU A 78 -2.23 14.38 1.80
N ALA A 79 -3.42 14.89 1.46
CA ALA A 79 -3.57 15.86 0.37
C ALA A 79 -2.74 17.12 0.62
N ARG A 80 -2.78 17.69 1.85
CA ARG A 80 -1.95 18.82 2.25
C ARG A 80 -0.46 18.49 2.14
N GLU A 81 -0.07 17.32 2.61
CA GLU A 81 1.33 16.88 2.60
C GLU A 81 1.85 16.70 1.17
N MET A 82 1.07 16.11 0.27
CA MET A 82 1.46 15.95 -1.13
C MET A 82 1.60 17.31 -1.85
N VAL A 83 0.71 18.27 -1.57
CA VAL A 83 0.84 19.63 -2.11
C VAL A 83 2.11 20.33 -1.61
N ARG A 84 2.46 20.19 -0.32
CA ARG A 84 3.73 20.69 0.24
C ARG A 84 4.95 20.05 -0.41
N ARG A 85 4.82 18.81 -0.86
CA ARG A 85 5.86 18.05 -1.60
C ARG A 85 5.83 18.29 -3.11
N ASN A 86 5.16 19.36 -3.56
CA ASN A 86 5.10 19.79 -4.96
C ASN A 86 4.32 18.84 -5.87
N HIS A 87 3.17 18.34 -5.42
CA HIS A 87 2.26 17.53 -6.23
C HIS A 87 1.00 18.32 -6.59
N ASP A 88 0.48 18.06 -7.79
CA ASP A 88 -0.89 18.33 -8.21
C ASP A 88 -1.74 17.10 -7.90
N LEU A 89 -3.05 17.27 -7.74
CA LEU A 89 -3.90 16.18 -7.25
C LEU A 89 -5.10 15.92 -8.15
N VAL A 90 -5.42 14.63 -8.30
CA VAL A 90 -6.72 14.15 -8.78
C VAL A 90 -7.44 13.51 -7.60
N LEU A 91 -8.59 14.04 -7.25
CA LEU A 91 -9.34 13.68 -6.04
C LEU A 91 -10.64 12.97 -6.39
N GLY A 92 -10.82 11.75 -5.88
CA GLY A 92 -12.11 11.08 -5.82
C GLY A 92 -12.84 11.37 -4.51
N GLN A 93 -14.16 11.43 -4.56
CA GLN A 93 -15.01 11.70 -3.39
C GLN A 93 -14.62 13.00 -2.63
N ALA A 94 -14.34 14.07 -3.35
CA ALA A 94 -13.90 15.34 -2.76
C ALA A 94 -15.08 16.13 -2.17
N ARG A 95 -15.57 15.71 -1.00
CA ARG A 95 -16.75 16.30 -0.33
C ARG A 95 -16.44 17.58 0.44
N ASP A 96 -15.18 17.79 0.83
CA ASP A 96 -14.74 18.99 1.56
C ASP A 96 -14.28 20.10 0.61
N LYS A 97 -15.20 21.05 0.34
CA LYS A 97 -14.93 22.19 -0.55
C LYS A 97 -13.91 23.17 0.03
N GLU A 98 -13.80 23.28 1.35
CA GLU A 98 -12.83 24.18 1.98
C GLU A 98 -11.42 23.60 1.89
N LEU A 99 -11.27 22.29 2.05
CA LEU A 99 -10.01 21.60 1.77
C LEU A 99 -9.55 21.87 0.33
N VAL A 100 -10.43 21.66 -0.66
CA VAL A 100 -10.08 21.90 -2.07
C VAL A 100 -9.62 23.34 -2.30
N LYS A 101 -10.31 24.29 -1.72
CA LYS A 101 -9.95 25.72 -1.81
C LYS A 101 -8.60 26.03 -1.15
N GLU A 102 -8.34 25.41 0.01
CA GLU A 102 -7.05 25.49 0.71
C GLU A 102 -5.92 24.96 -0.17
N LEU A 103 -6.06 23.75 -0.72
CA LEU A 103 -5.05 23.11 -1.56
C LEU A 103 -4.74 23.93 -2.82
N ARG A 104 -5.75 24.53 -3.45
CA ARG A 104 -5.56 25.47 -4.57
C ARG A 104 -4.81 26.73 -4.17
N LYS A 105 -5.09 27.29 -2.97
CA LYS A 105 -4.32 28.44 -2.42
C LYS A 105 -2.86 28.09 -2.14
N MET A 106 -2.57 26.83 -1.82
CA MET A 106 -1.19 26.34 -1.67
C MET A 106 -0.47 26.18 -3.02
N GLY A 107 -1.12 26.47 -4.14
CA GLY A 107 -0.54 26.51 -5.49
C GLY A 107 -0.63 25.20 -6.27
N ALA A 108 -1.40 24.22 -5.81
CA ALA A 108 -1.63 22.98 -6.55
C ALA A 108 -2.79 23.11 -7.55
N ARG A 109 -2.65 22.44 -8.70
CA ARG A 109 -3.78 22.16 -9.58
C ARG A 109 -4.54 20.97 -8.99
N ILE A 110 -5.84 21.14 -8.80
CA ILE A 110 -6.74 20.15 -8.20
C ILE A 110 -7.87 19.85 -9.16
N GLU A 111 -7.91 18.60 -9.61
CA GLU A 111 -9.00 18.01 -10.38
C GLU A 111 -9.87 17.15 -9.46
N ILE A 112 -11.17 17.30 -9.59
CA ILE A 112 -12.18 16.53 -8.85
C ILE A 112 -12.87 15.61 -9.83
N VAL A 113 -13.01 14.35 -9.45
CA VAL A 113 -13.76 13.36 -10.21
C VAL A 113 -15.02 13.01 -9.44
N GLU A 114 -16.15 13.38 -10.01
CA GLU A 114 -17.47 13.09 -9.45
C GLU A 114 -17.89 11.63 -9.71
N ASP A 115 -18.95 11.19 -9.05
CA ASP A 115 -19.53 9.84 -9.20
C ASP A 115 -18.49 8.71 -8.95
N THR A 116 -17.72 8.85 -7.87
CA THR A 116 -16.70 7.89 -7.42
C THR A 116 -17.02 7.29 -6.04
N GLU A 117 -18.29 7.35 -5.60
CA GLU A 117 -18.70 6.89 -4.27
C GLU A 117 -18.67 5.36 -4.14
N ASP A 118 -18.98 4.66 -5.22
CA ASP A 118 -19.09 3.19 -5.22
C ASP A 118 -17.76 2.55 -5.65
N GLN A 119 -16.93 2.22 -4.66
CA GLN A 119 -15.65 1.55 -4.90
C GLN A 119 -15.79 0.07 -5.31
N SER A 120 -16.99 -0.50 -5.28
CA SER A 120 -17.24 -1.86 -5.74
C SER A 120 -17.36 -1.97 -7.27
N LYS A 121 -17.36 -0.83 -7.96
CA LYS A 121 -17.44 -0.74 -9.43
C LYS A 121 -16.05 -0.55 -10.06
N PRO A 122 -15.74 -1.29 -11.12
CA PRO A 122 -14.43 -1.19 -11.78
C PRO A 122 -14.16 0.19 -12.38
N GLU A 123 -15.22 0.87 -12.91
CA GLU A 123 -15.12 2.17 -13.54
C GLU A 123 -14.77 3.31 -12.56
N THR A 124 -15.01 3.13 -11.25
CA THR A 124 -14.73 4.16 -10.25
C THR A 124 -13.27 4.62 -10.26
N PHE A 125 -12.34 3.68 -10.28
CA PHE A 125 -10.91 4.01 -10.30
C PHE A 125 -10.43 4.39 -11.70
N GLN A 126 -11.05 3.84 -12.75
CA GLN A 126 -10.72 4.18 -14.13
C GLN A 126 -11.01 5.66 -14.43
N LYS A 127 -12.14 6.21 -13.97
CA LYS A 127 -12.46 7.64 -14.08
C LYS A 127 -11.35 8.56 -13.55
N LEU A 128 -10.70 8.17 -12.43
CA LEU A 128 -9.59 8.95 -11.86
C LEU A 128 -8.34 8.91 -12.73
N VAL A 129 -8.03 7.73 -13.28
CA VAL A 129 -6.92 7.54 -14.23
C VAL A 129 -7.16 8.32 -15.50
N ASP A 130 -8.34 8.22 -16.07
CA ASP A 130 -8.72 8.94 -17.32
C ASP A 130 -8.62 10.44 -17.11
N ARG A 131 -9.08 10.95 -15.96
CA ARG A 131 -8.97 12.38 -15.66
C ARG A 131 -7.52 12.84 -15.49
N ALA A 132 -6.69 12.03 -14.82
CA ALA A 132 -5.26 12.30 -14.72
C ALA A 132 -4.58 12.33 -16.10
N GLN A 133 -4.94 11.40 -16.96
CA GLN A 133 -4.41 11.34 -18.33
C GLN A 133 -4.86 12.54 -19.15
N GLU A 134 -6.14 12.90 -19.10
CA GLU A 134 -6.72 14.02 -19.86
C GLU A 134 -6.09 15.37 -19.49
N VAL A 135 -5.95 15.65 -18.19
CA VAL A 135 -5.57 16.99 -17.70
C VAL A 135 -4.08 17.17 -17.51
N PHE A 136 -3.41 16.11 -17.06
CA PHE A 136 -1.99 16.18 -16.68
C PHE A 136 -1.08 15.39 -17.60
N GLY A 137 -1.65 14.54 -18.49
CA GLY A 137 -0.90 13.61 -19.32
C GLY A 137 -0.41 12.38 -18.58
N GLY A 138 -1.03 12.05 -17.43
CA GLY A 138 -0.71 10.92 -16.60
C GLY A 138 -0.64 11.27 -15.12
N PHE A 139 -0.14 10.33 -14.32
CA PHE A 139 0.10 10.51 -12.88
C PHE A 139 1.35 9.75 -12.45
N ASP A 140 1.91 10.15 -11.31
CA ASP A 140 3.15 9.59 -10.78
C ASP A 140 2.92 8.68 -9.57
N SER A 141 1.83 8.91 -8.84
CA SER A 141 1.55 8.16 -7.63
C SER A 141 0.07 8.13 -7.29
N ALA A 142 -0.31 7.16 -6.46
CA ALA A 142 -1.68 7.06 -5.97
C ALA A 142 -1.73 6.57 -4.52
N CYS A 143 -2.72 7.06 -3.77
CA CYS A 143 -3.14 6.47 -2.50
C CYS A 143 -4.64 6.22 -2.52
N VAL A 144 -5.00 4.96 -2.29
CA VAL A 144 -6.40 4.52 -2.23
C VAL A 144 -6.72 4.02 -0.83
N ARG A 145 -7.72 4.63 -0.20
CA ARG A 145 -8.33 4.02 0.97
C ARG A 145 -9.45 3.10 0.51
N SER A 146 -9.36 1.84 0.87
CA SER A 146 -10.41 0.86 0.59
C SER A 146 -11.14 0.47 1.86
N GLY A 147 -12.38 0.08 1.74
CA GLY A 147 -13.00 -0.77 2.73
C GLY A 147 -14.35 -0.39 3.25
N THR A 148 -15.05 -1.46 3.59
CA THR A 148 -16.34 -1.47 4.28
C THR A 148 -16.22 -2.31 5.54
N HIS A 149 -16.76 -1.83 6.63
CA HIS A 149 -16.74 -2.50 7.92
C HIS A 149 -18.12 -3.11 8.22
N VAL A 150 -18.11 -4.37 8.64
CA VAL A 150 -19.31 -5.08 9.12
C VAL A 150 -18.95 -5.77 10.43
N ASN A 151 -19.74 -5.51 11.47
CA ASN A 151 -19.68 -6.21 12.74
C ASN A 151 -20.63 -7.40 12.67
N ALA A 152 -20.08 -8.60 12.56
CA ALA A 152 -20.86 -9.83 12.58
C ALA A 152 -19.98 -10.99 13.06
N SER A 153 -20.46 -11.70 14.08
CA SER A 153 -19.89 -13.00 14.43
C SER A 153 -20.17 -14.00 13.31
N VAL A 154 -19.20 -14.87 12.99
CA VAL A 154 -19.41 -15.96 12.03
C VAL A 154 -20.63 -16.83 12.37
N LEU A 155 -20.97 -16.94 13.65
CA LEU A 155 -22.13 -17.72 14.11
C LEU A 155 -23.48 -17.09 13.74
N THR A 156 -23.52 -15.79 13.44
CA THR A 156 -24.75 -15.02 13.17
C THR A 156 -24.70 -14.23 11.88
N ALA A 157 -23.55 -14.18 11.22
CA ALA A 157 -23.34 -13.47 9.97
C ALA A 157 -24.23 -14.04 8.86
N LYS A 158 -24.66 -13.17 7.97
CA LYS A 158 -25.45 -13.51 6.77
C LYS A 158 -24.55 -13.47 5.55
N ASP A 159 -24.91 -14.17 4.49
CA ASP A 159 -24.20 -14.13 3.20
C ASP A 159 -24.00 -12.70 2.72
N LYS A 160 -25.00 -11.82 2.92
CA LYS A 160 -24.89 -10.40 2.59
C LYS A 160 -23.78 -9.66 3.34
N ASP A 161 -23.45 -10.05 4.56
CA ASP A 161 -22.36 -9.48 5.34
C ASP A 161 -21.01 -9.86 4.70
N LEU A 162 -20.85 -11.12 4.28
CA LEU A 162 -19.69 -11.59 3.55
C LEU A 162 -19.54 -10.88 2.20
N GLU A 163 -20.61 -10.80 1.41
CA GLU A 163 -20.61 -10.09 0.12
C GLU A 163 -20.19 -8.62 0.29
N THR A 164 -20.74 -7.94 1.30
CA THR A 164 -20.46 -6.52 1.58
C THR A 164 -18.98 -6.29 1.89
N VAL A 165 -18.37 -7.10 2.76
CA VAL A 165 -16.94 -6.95 3.08
C VAL A 165 -16.05 -7.45 1.95
N TYR A 166 -16.45 -8.47 1.20
CA TYR A 166 -15.72 -8.95 0.04
C TYR A 166 -15.64 -7.87 -1.05
N GLU A 167 -16.77 -7.27 -1.40
CA GLU A 167 -16.82 -6.20 -2.40
C GLU A 167 -16.05 -4.96 -1.96
N GLY A 168 -16.26 -4.50 -0.72
CA GLY A 168 -15.65 -3.28 -0.22
C GLY A 168 -14.16 -3.41 0.14
N ASN A 169 -13.69 -4.60 0.53
CA ASN A 169 -12.34 -4.76 1.06
C ASN A 169 -11.36 -5.45 0.11
N LEU A 170 -11.82 -6.43 -0.68
CA LEU A 170 -10.95 -7.20 -1.57
C LEU A 170 -11.17 -6.83 -3.04
N LYS A 171 -12.42 -6.86 -3.50
CA LYS A 171 -12.77 -6.58 -4.89
C LYS A 171 -12.46 -5.12 -5.28
N SER A 172 -12.72 -4.18 -4.38
CA SER A 172 -12.36 -2.76 -4.58
C SER A 172 -10.85 -2.56 -4.74
N VAL A 173 -10.03 -3.25 -3.96
CA VAL A 173 -8.56 -3.22 -4.10
C VAL A 173 -8.14 -3.77 -5.45
N TYR A 174 -8.71 -4.90 -5.87
CA TYR A 174 -8.43 -5.47 -7.19
C TYR A 174 -8.77 -4.49 -8.31
N TYR A 175 -9.91 -3.81 -8.27
CA TYR A 175 -10.27 -2.81 -9.28
C TYR A 175 -9.36 -1.59 -9.26
N ALA A 176 -8.98 -1.11 -8.08
CA ALA A 176 -8.01 -0.02 -7.95
C ALA A 176 -6.67 -0.39 -8.61
N LEU A 177 -6.12 -1.57 -8.31
CA LEU A 177 -4.86 -2.04 -8.88
C LEU A 177 -4.95 -2.22 -10.39
N ARG A 178 -6.05 -2.77 -10.90
CA ARG A 178 -6.28 -2.92 -12.34
C ARG A 178 -6.34 -1.61 -13.12
N ALA A 179 -6.85 -0.55 -12.51
CA ALA A 179 -6.90 0.77 -13.15
C ALA A 179 -5.56 1.51 -13.03
N LEU A 180 -4.94 1.48 -11.85
CA LEU A 180 -3.77 2.31 -11.53
C LEU A 180 -2.45 1.75 -12.09
N LEU A 181 -2.26 0.43 -12.10
CA LEU A 181 -0.96 -0.15 -12.39
C LEU A 181 -0.57 -0.16 -13.87
N PRO A 182 -1.45 -0.45 -14.84
CA PRO A 182 -1.04 -0.52 -16.24
C PRO A 182 -0.34 0.74 -16.76
N PRO A 183 -0.86 1.98 -16.58
CA PRO A 183 -0.16 3.17 -17.04
C PRO A 183 1.17 3.43 -16.31
N LEU A 184 1.28 3.05 -15.03
CA LEU A 184 2.53 3.17 -14.27
C LEU A 184 3.59 2.17 -14.75
N VAL A 185 3.18 0.95 -15.11
CA VAL A 185 4.04 -0.09 -15.69
C VAL A 185 4.54 0.34 -17.05
N GLU A 186 3.67 0.90 -17.91
CA GLU A 186 4.04 1.43 -19.23
C GLU A 186 5.06 2.56 -19.12
N GLN A 187 4.87 3.50 -18.19
CA GLN A 187 5.83 4.59 -17.95
C GLN A 187 7.09 4.15 -17.19
N LYS A 188 7.15 2.89 -16.71
CA LYS A 188 8.25 2.30 -15.94
C LYS A 188 8.61 3.08 -14.68
N SER A 189 7.63 3.69 -14.04
CA SER A 189 7.79 4.49 -12.83
C SER A 189 6.44 4.70 -12.18
N GLY A 190 6.38 4.61 -10.86
CA GLY A 190 5.19 4.96 -10.10
C GLY A 190 5.21 4.42 -8.67
N GLN A 191 4.42 5.03 -7.81
CA GLN A 191 4.28 4.62 -6.41
C GLN A 191 2.81 4.54 -6.03
N VAL A 192 2.40 3.38 -5.53
CA VAL A 192 1.01 3.15 -5.09
C VAL A 192 0.99 2.68 -3.65
N VAL A 193 0.11 3.25 -2.86
CA VAL A 193 -0.22 2.78 -1.52
C VAL A 193 -1.72 2.49 -1.44
N ILE A 194 -2.05 1.30 -0.97
CA ILE A 194 -3.43 0.94 -0.62
C ILE A 194 -3.55 0.91 0.90
N ASN A 195 -4.41 1.76 1.45
CA ASN A 195 -4.71 1.73 2.86
C ASN A 195 -5.82 0.71 3.15
N THR A 196 -5.48 -0.28 3.96
CA THR A 196 -6.37 -1.38 4.37
C THR A 196 -6.68 -1.28 5.87
N SER A 197 -6.20 -2.21 6.70
CA SER A 197 -6.43 -2.21 8.16
C SER A 197 -5.37 -3.02 8.90
N ALA A 198 -5.03 -2.59 10.12
CA ALA A 198 -4.25 -3.38 11.07
C ALA A 198 -4.97 -4.69 11.49
N GLY A 199 -6.30 -4.73 11.40
CA GLY A 199 -7.09 -5.95 11.61
C GLY A 199 -6.76 -7.11 10.66
N ALA A 200 -6.02 -6.84 9.58
CA ALA A 200 -5.44 -7.89 8.73
C ALA A 200 -4.30 -8.65 9.40
N MET A 201 -3.61 -8.06 10.39
CA MET A 201 -2.52 -8.67 11.15
C MET A 201 -2.99 -9.21 12.50
N ARG A 202 -3.87 -8.49 13.17
CA ARG A 202 -4.46 -8.89 14.45
C ARG A 202 -5.97 -9.05 14.31
N PRO A 203 -6.45 -10.26 13.97
CA PRO A 203 -7.89 -10.53 13.88
C PRO A 203 -8.58 -10.37 15.24
N GLN A 204 -9.82 -9.88 15.21
CA GLN A 204 -10.62 -9.68 16.40
C GLN A 204 -11.93 -10.49 16.32
N PRO A 205 -12.50 -10.90 17.46
CA PRO A 205 -13.87 -11.44 17.50
C PRO A 205 -14.90 -10.47 16.89
N GLU A 206 -16.00 -11.01 16.39
CA GLU A 206 -17.13 -10.27 15.81
C GLU A 206 -16.84 -9.48 14.52
N VAL A 207 -15.59 -9.51 14.03
CA VAL A 207 -15.19 -8.90 12.75
C VAL A 207 -14.38 -9.87 11.88
N ALA A 208 -14.60 -11.17 12.04
CA ALA A 208 -13.82 -12.21 11.35
C ALA A 208 -13.86 -12.06 9.83
N LEU A 209 -15.03 -11.82 9.22
CA LEU A 209 -15.20 -11.62 7.78
C LEU A 209 -14.44 -10.39 7.28
N TYR A 210 -14.49 -9.30 8.05
CA TYR A 210 -13.71 -8.10 7.79
C TYR A 210 -12.20 -8.39 7.82
N CYS A 211 -11.71 -9.00 8.89
CA CYS A 211 -10.29 -9.32 9.05
C CYS A 211 -9.78 -10.24 7.93
N ALA A 212 -10.56 -11.28 7.56
CA ALA A 212 -10.22 -12.19 6.48
C ALA A 212 -10.08 -11.48 5.13
N THR A 213 -11.04 -10.60 4.79
CA THR A 213 -11.00 -9.85 3.52
C THR A 213 -9.88 -8.81 3.50
N ARG A 214 -9.53 -8.21 4.65
CA ARG A 214 -8.37 -7.31 4.78
C ARG A 214 -7.04 -8.06 4.65
N ALA A 215 -6.92 -9.25 5.24
CA ALA A 215 -5.75 -10.10 5.07
C ALA A 215 -5.58 -10.54 3.61
N GLY A 216 -6.69 -10.92 2.95
CA GLY A 216 -6.71 -11.23 1.51
C GLY A 216 -6.26 -10.05 0.65
N ALA A 217 -6.72 -8.84 0.96
CA ALA A 217 -6.28 -7.62 0.28
C ALA A 217 -4.78 -7.36 0.45
N ASN A 218 -4.24 -7.56 1.66
CA ASN A 218 -2.81 -7.42 1.91
C ASN A 218 -1.98 -8.46 1.15
N ALA A 219 -2.46 -9.69 1.04
CA ALA A 219 -1.83 -10.73 0.22
C ALA A 219 -1.82 -10.35 -1.26
N LEU A 220 -2.95 -9.84 -1.79
CA LEU A 220 -3.07 -9.34 -3.16
C LEU A 220 -2.07 -8.20 -3.42
N ILE A 221 -2.01 -7.19 -2.54
CA ILE A 221 -1.09 -6.05 -2.66
C ILE A 221 0.37 -6.53 -2.71
N ARG A 222 0.75 -7.46 -1.83
CA ARG A 222 2.13 -7.96 -1.76
C ARG A 222 2.52 -8.75 -2.98
N ALA A 223 1.66 -9.66 -3.44
CA ALA A 223 1.91 -10.46 -4.65
C ALA A 223 2.02 -9.55 -5.90
N THR A 224 1.05 -8.65 -6.10
CA THR A 224 1.07 -7.70 -7.22
C THR A 224 2.26 -6.73 -7.12
N GLY A 225 2.67 -6.35 -5.91
CA GLY A 225 3.87 -5.52 -5.70
C GLY A 225 5.15 -6.18 -6.25
N LEU A 226 5.27 -7.50 -6.13
CA LEU A 226 6.38 -8.27 -6.72
C LEU A 226 6.26 -8.33 -8.25
N GLU A 227 5.05 -8.43 -8.80
CA GLU A 227 4.82 -8.46 -10.26
C GLU A 227 5.21 -7.14 -10.93
N VAL A 228 4.94 -5.99 -10.28
CA VAL A 228 5.20 -4.67 -10.88
C VAL A 228 6.57 -4.09 -10.54
N ALA A 229 7.27 -4.63 -9.56
CA ALA A 229 8.60 -4.16 -9.16
C ALA A 229 9.65 -4.15 -10.29
N PRO A 230 9.73 -5.18 -11.18
CA PRO A 230 10.65 -5.17 -12.33
C PRO A 230 10.38 -4.02 -13.32
N HIS A 231 9.20 -3.43 -13.26
CA HIS A 231 8.80 -2.30 -14.10
C HIS A 231 9.05 -0.93 -13.45
N GLY A 232 9.77 -0.87 -12.33
CA GLY A 232 10.06 0.39 -11.63
C GLY A 232 8.87 0.97 -10.85
N VAL A 233 7.84 0.17 -10.60
CA VAL A 233 6.66 0.56 -9.82
C VAL A 233 6.74 -0.02 -8.42
N THR A 234 6.48 0.80 -7.39
CA THR A 234 6.34 0.30 -6.02
C THR A 234 4.87 0.26 -5.62
N LEU A 235 4.48 -0.85 -5.00
CA LEU A 235 3.14 -1.04 -4.45
C LEU A 235 3.25 -1.54 -3.01
N ASN A 236 2.68 -0.79 -2.07
CA ASN A 236 2.68 -1.12 -0.66
C ASN A 236 1.28 -1.03 -0.06
N GLY A 237 1.07 -1.79 1.02
CA GLY A 237 -0.09 -1.69 1.87
C GLY A 237 0.20 -0.93 3.14
N THR A 238 -0.80 -0.19 3.66
CA THR A 238 -0.79 0.33 5.02
C THR A 238 -2.05 -0.10 5.75
N GLY A 239 -1.99 -0.20 7.07
CA GLY A 239 -3.17 -0.52 7.88
C GLY A 239 -3.16 0.27 9.17
N THR A 240 -4.30 0.90 9.49
CA THR A 240 -4.43 1.69 10.72
C THR A 240 -5.34 1.02 11.72
N TYR A 241 -5.12 1.34 12.99
CA TYR A 241 -6.04 1.11 14.11
C TYR A 241 -6.05 2.35 15.01
N GLY A 242 -7.19 2.63 15.64
CA GLY A 242 -7.30 3.70 16.64
C GLY A 242 -6.91 5.09 16.12
N MET A 243 -7.28 5.46 14.89
CA MET A 243 -6.98 6.77 14.33
C MET A 243 -8.10 7.77 14.66
N ALA A 244 -7.71 9.00 15.02
CA ALA A 244 -8.60 10.09 15.41
C ALA A 244 -9.19 10.83 14.19
N TYR A 245 -10.17 10.24 13.51
CA TYR A 245 -10.93 10.91 12.46
C TYR A 245 -12.44 10.83 12.73
N PRO A 246 -13.27 11.74 12.19
CA PRO A 246 -14.65 11.91 12.61
C PRO A 246 -15.49 10.63 12.59
N SER A 247 -15.42 9.83 11.51
CA SER A 247 -16.23 8.60 11.43
C SER A 247 -15.78 7.53 12.42
N PHE A 248 -14.50 7.43 12.74
CA PHE A 248 -14.00 6.52 13.76
C PHE A 248 -14.42 6.96 15.16
N LEU A 249 -14.24 8.25 15.48
CA LEU A 249 -14.65 8.80 16.78
C LEU A 249 -16.15 8.60 17.01
N HIS A 250 -16.96 8.80 15.98
CA HIS A 250 -18.40 8.51 16.03
C HIS A 250 -18.69 7.02 16.25
N MET A 251 -17.99 6.13 15.53
CA MET A 251 -18.19 4.67 15.64
C MET A 251 -17.92 4.16 17.05
N VAL A 252 -16.87 4.69 17.71
CA VAL A 252 -16.54 4.31 19.11
C VAL A 252 -17.28 5.15 20.16
N GLY A 253 -18.10 6.13 19.73
CA GLY A 253 -18.86 7.03 20.60
C GLY A 253 -18.03 8.10 21.29
N ALA A 254 -16.81 8.35 20.81
CA ALA A 254 -15.88 9.33 21.36
C ALA A 254 -16.22 10.78 20.96
N ASP A 255 -17.07 10.97 19.96
CA ASP A 255 -17.66 12.26 19.59
C ASP A 255 -18.59 12.82 20.68
N LYS A 256 -19.16 11.93 21.51
CA LYS A 256 -20.05 12.28 22.63
C LYS A 256 -19.37 12.15 24.00
N ASP A 257 -18.37 11.28 24.10
CA ASP A 257 -17.66 10.97 25.34
C ASP A 257 -16.15 10.85 25.08
N PRO A 258 -15.36 11.90 25.36
CA PRO A 258 -13.90 11.88 25.17
C PRO A 258 -13.16 10.77 25.92
N ALA A 259 -13.74 10.23 27.03
CA ALA A 259 -13.14 9.13 27.78
C ALA A 259 -13.03 7.85 26.91
N LYS A 260 -13.93 7.67 25.94
CA LYS A 260 -13.88 6.57 25.00
C LYS A 260 -12.72 6.67 24.02
N ALA A 261 -12.36 7.88 23.59
CA ALA A 261 -11.15 8.10 22.78
C ALA A 261 -9.89 7.71 23.57
N LYS A 262 -9.85 8.10 24.85
CA LYS A 262 -8.75 7.71 25.74
C LYS A 262 -8.69 6.19 25.94
N ALA A 263 -9.82 5.54 26.17
CA ALA A 263 -9.87 4.08 26.35
C ALA A 263 -9.30 3.34 25.14
N VAL A 264 -9.67 3.74 23.92
CA VAL A 264 -9.10 3.16 22.69
C VAL A 264 -7.59 3.47 22.61
N GLY A 265 -7.18 4.67 22.96
CA GLY A 265 -5.75 5.04 23.02
C GLY A 265 -4.94 4.18 23.98
N ASP A 266 -5.52 3.87 25.13
CA ASP A 266 -4.87 3.03 26.18
C ASP A 266 -4.69 1.57 25.74
N GLU A 267 -5.46 1.08 24.75
CA GLU A 267 -5.26 -0.24 24.14
C GLU A 267 -3.99 -0.34 23.28
N MET A 268 -3.41 0.80 22.89
CA MET A 268 -2.22 0.84 22.05
C MET A 268 -0.96 1.07 22.90
N PRO A 269 0.18 0.44 22.60
CA PRO A 269 1.44 0.66 23.31
C PRO A 269 1.88 2.13 23.40
N ILE A 270 1.51 2.96 22.44
CA ILE A 270 1.83 4.41 22.46
C ILE A 270 0.88 5.22 23.35
N HIS A 271 -0.13 4.60 23.95
CA HIS A 271 -1.14 5.21 24.85
C HIS A 271 -1.83 6.46 24.31
N ARG A 272 -2.05 6.55 23.01
CA ARG A 272 -2.82 7.62 22.37
C ARG A 272 -3.42 7.15 21.05
N LEU A 273 -4.43 7.85 20.56
CA LEU A 273 -4.91 7.66 19.19
C LEU A 273 -3.85 8.11 18.17
N ILE A 274 -3.77 7.41 17.05
CA ILE A 274 -3.03 7.84 15.87
C ILE A 274 -3.68 9.11 15.33
N GLN A 275 -2.87 10.12 15.03
CA GLN A 275 -3.38 11.31 14.34
C GLN A 275 -3.36 11.06 12.82
N PRO A 276 -4.31 11.62 12.05
CA PRO A 276 -4.28 11.55 10.58
C PRO A 276 -2.93 11.99 9.99
N GLU A 277 -2.28 12.97 10.60
CA GLU A 277 -0.97 13.49 10.21
C GLU A 277 0.17 12.48 10.41
N ASP A 278 0.11 11.64 11.46
CA ASP A 278 1.08 10.57 11.69
C ASP A 278 1.10 9.61 10.47
N ALA A 279 -0.08 9.20 10.02
CA ALA A 279 -0.21 8.30 8.87
C ALA A 279 0.09 9.00 7.54
N ALA A 280 -0.38 10.23 7.37
CA ALA A 280 -0.20 10.99 6.15
C ALA A 280 1.29 11.26 5.85
N SER A 281 2.09 11.61 6.85
CA SER A 281 3.52 11.89 6.69
C SER A 281 4.28 10.65 6.21
N PHE A 282 3.96 9.48 6.76
CA PHE A 282 4.56 8.21 6.37
C PHE A 282 4.14 7.79 4.95
N VAL A 283 2.83 7.83 4.65
CA VAL A 283 2.32 7.49 3.31
C VAL A 283 2.88 8.44 2.25
N ALA A 284 2.96 9.74 2.56
CA ALA A 284 3.57 10.71 1.65
C ALA A 284 5.03 10.38 1.33
N ALA A 285 5.81 9.89 2.31
CA ALA A 285 7.19 9.44 2.06
C ALA A 285 7.26 8.23 1.12
N LEU A 286 6.26 7.34 1.14
CA LEU A 286 6.18 6.19 0.24
C LEU A 286 5.83 6.56 -1.21
N ILE A 287 5.10 7.67 -1.41
CA ILE A 287 4.54 8.03 -2.73
C ILE A 287 5.08 9.36 -3.31
N ASP A 288 6.00 10.05 -2.64
CA ASP A 288 6.60 11.31 -3.14
C ASP A 288 7.71 11.10 -4.19
N GLY A 289 7.99 9.84 -4.55
CA GLY A 289 8.98 9.49 -5.57
C GLY A 289 10.39 9.27 -5.03
N LYS A 290 10.63 9.36 -3.72
CA LYS A 290 11.98 9.19 -3.12
C LYS A 290 12.20 7.80 -2.56
N ALA A 291 11.17 7.18 -1.97
CA ALA A 291 11.24 5.87 -1.33
C ALA A 291 11.04 4.72 -2.33
N THR A 292 11.90 4.61 -3.35
CA THR A 292 11.76 3.65 -4.45
C THR A 292 12.27 2.25 -4.13
N GLY A 293 12.96 2.05 -3.01
CA GLY A 293 13.46 0.75 -2.56
C GLY A 293 12.46 -0.06 -1.72
N MET A 294 11.27 0.47 -1.45
CA MET A 294 10.24 -0.20 -0.63
C MET A 294 9.05 -0.61 -1.50
N THR A 295 8.87 -1.91 -1.69
CA THR A 295 7.71 -2.47 -2.41
C THR A 295 7.27 -3.79 -1.80
N ALA A 296 6.05 -4.22 -2.09
CA ALA A 296 5.45 -5.46 -1.62
C ALA A 296 5.41 -5.58 -0.09
N GLN A 297 5.38 -4.46 0.64
CA GLN A 297 5.32 -4.44 2.09
C GLN A 297 3.92 -4.09 2.59
N PHE A 298 3.66 -4.48 3.84
CA PHE A 298 2.54 -3.97 4.61
C PHE A 298 3.07 -3.29 5.87
N PHE A 299 2.65 -2.06 6.08
CA PHE A 299 3.08 -1.22 7.21
C PHE A 299 1.90 -0.93 8.13
N PRO A 300 1.86 -1.51 9.33
CA PRO A 300 0.87 -1.12 10.33
C PRO A 300 1.20 0.28 10.88
N ILE A 301 0.17 1.13 10.94
CA ILE A 301 0.23 2.47 11.54
C ILE A 301 -0.80 2.49 12.67
N ASP A 302 -0.48 1.82 13.74
CA ASP A 302 -1.41 1.41 14.79
C ASP A 302 -0.85 1.53 16.22
N GLY A 303 0.26 2.25 16.36
CA GLY A 303 0.90 2.45 17.67
C GLY A 303 1.40 1.16 18.34
N GLY A 304 1.66 0.12 17.56
CA GLY A 304 2.12 -1.19 18.04
C GLY A 304 1.00 -2.17 18.38
N TRP A 305 -0.26 -1.77 18.20
CA TRP A 305 -1.43 -2.58 18.56
C TRP A 305 -1.45 -3.97 17.92
N SER A 306 -1.06 -4.12 16.66
CA SER A 306 -1.09 -5.41 15.96
C SER A 306 0.00 -6.39 16.38
N PHE A 307 0.95 -5.98 17.20
CA PHE A 307 2.06 -6.81 17.71
C PHE A 307 1.93 -7.19 19.19
N MET A 308 0.81 -6.91 19.81
CA MET A 308 0.53 -7.31 21.21
C MET A 308 -0.12 -8.69 21.32
#